data_81086ade0b3fe8b09fdab6a22343bc63
#
_entry.id   81086ade0b3fe8b09fdab6a22343bc63
#
_cell.length_a   1.000
_cell.length_b   1.000
_cell.length_c   1.000
_cell.angle_alpha   90.00
_cell.angle_beta   90.00
_cell.angle_gamma   90.00
#
_symmetry.space_group_name_H-M   'P 1'
#
loop_
_entity.id
_entity.type
_entity.pdbx_description
1 polymer ?
#
loop_
_entity_poly.entity_id
_entity_poly.type
_entity_poly.pdbx_seq_one_letter_code
_entity_poly.pdbx_strand_id
1 'polypeptide(L)'
;MNTLLARSLLAGLALLTSGAEPAPTASAPPSPPPAPFVNDELIPVSAFRVVERDSGPVMYYQVVGPPDDSYLHAEYKPPLETVTLGLQVPEKLRQRAEKLRWRWRALVLPGNGNECDRGRGDSAACVYVVWKGGLKYYVVKFVWAGAGRRGRTCQQSHSLFAAQDVVVKESGGKTGEWITEEVDLKAVFRAHFRGGDPKGEVPDLVGLGLLTDGDQTQHVSAADYAGFSILY
;
A
#
# COMPACT_ATOMS: atom_id res chain seq x y z
N MET A 1 1.81 64.50 48.37
CA MET A 1 1.13 65.80 48.01
C MET A 1 0.14 65.44 46.87
N ASN A 2 -1.10 65.36 47.29
CA ASN A 2 -2.25 66.08 46.74
C ASN A 2 -2.51 65.84 45.24
N THR A 3 -3.62 65.56 44.79
CA THR A 3 -5.05 65.60 45.09
C THR A 3 -5.79 65.24 43.78
N LEU A 4 -6.80 64.69 43.76
CA LEU A 4 -8.26 64.83 43.75
C LEU A 4 -8.94 64.08 42.59
N LEU A 5 -9.78 63.22 42.95
CA LEU A 5 -11.16 62.95 42.54
C LEU A 5 -11.74 63.72 41.31
N ALA A 6 -12.25 62.94 40.33
CA ALA A 6 -13.50 63.29 39.66
C ALA A 6 -14.27 62.02 39.28
N ARG A 7 -15.44 61.87 39.89
CA ARG A 7 -16.50 60.94 39.52
C ARG A 7 -17.23 61.44 38.30
N SER A 8 -17.49 60.59 37.33
CA SER A 8 -18.58 60.82 36.34
C SER A 8 -19.35 59.54 36.15
N LEU A 9 -20.59 59.56 36.59
CA LEU A 9 -21.64 58.62 36.25
C LEU A 9 -21.95 58.75 34.76
N LEU A 10 -22.01 57.66 34.03
CA LEU A 10 -22.70 57.54 32.76
C LEU A 10 -23.51 56.24 32.75
N ALA A 11 -24.81 56.48 32.54
CA ALA A 11 -25.88 55.49 32.58
C ALA A 11 -25.69 54.40 31.52
N GLY A 12 -25.92 53.14 31.91
CA GLY A 12 -25.95 52.02 31.02
C GLY A 12 -27.19 52.01 30.12
N LEU A 13 -26.96 51.86 28.84
CA LEU A 13 -27.98 51.44 27.89
C LEU A 13 -27.71 49.97 27.55
N ALA A 14 -28.49 49.07 28.15
CA ALA A 14 -28.45 47.67 27.82
C ALA A 14 -29.11 47.42 26.46
N LEU A 15 -28.30 47.17 25.44
CA LEU A 15 -28.74 46.62 24.16
C LEU A 15 -28.94 45.13 24.33
N LEU A 16 -30.17 44.69 24.38
CA LEU A 16 -30.58 43.31 24.24
C LEU A 16 -30.34 42.87 22.80
N THR A 17 -29.20 42.27 22.52
CA THR A 17 -28.98 41.52 21.28
C THR A 17 -29.64 40.14 21.44
N SER A 18 -30.78 39.93 20.78
CA SER A 18 -31.39 38.61 20.63
C SER A 18 -30.45 37.79 19.74
N GLY A 19 -29.68 36.91 20.37
CA GLY A 19 -28.90 35.90 19.68
C GLY A 19 -29.82 34.88 19.02
N ALA A 20 -29.92 34.96 17.71
CA ALA A 20 -30.54 33.86 16.94
C ALA A 20 -29.61 32.64 17.06
N GLU A 21 -30.09 31.60 17.72
CA GLU A 21 -29.44 30.32 17.81
C GLU A 21 -29.29 29.71 16.39
N PRO A 22 -28.09 29.30 15.93
CA PRO A 22 -27.94 28.69 14.62
C PRO A 22 -28.73 27.39 14.59
N ALA A 23 -29.60 27.25 13.57
CA ALA A 23 -30.37 26.05 13.34
C ALA A 23 -29.43 24.82 13.25
N PRO A 24 -29.81 23.66 13.83
CA PRO A 24 -29.00 22.46 13.75
C PRO A 24 -28.76 22.08 12.31
N THR A 25 -27.49 22.04 11.91
CA THR A 25 -27.08 21.57 10.59
C THR A 25 -27.50 20.10 10.48
N ALA A 26 -28.45 19.80 9.59
CA ALA A 26 -28.86 18.42 9.30
C ALA A 26 -27.61 17.64 8.87
N SER A 27 -27.21 16.65 9.65
CA SER A 27 -26.13 15.73 9.27
C SER A 27 -26.52 15.03 7.97
N ALA A 28 -25.59 15.01 7.01
CA ALA A 28 -25.77 14.29 5.77
C ALA A 28 -26.13 12.83 6.07
N PRO A 29 -27.03 12.19 5.32
CA PRO A 29 -27.36 10.80 5.52
C PRO A 29 -26.10 9.93 5.41
N PRO A 30 -25.93 8.88 6.23
CA PRO A 30 -24.79 7.98 6.13
C PRO A 30 -24.72 7.41 4.72
N SER A 31 -23.51 7.36 4.17
CA SER A 31 -23.28 6.73 2.86
C SER A 31 -23.79 5.29 2.90
N PRO A 32 -24.46 4.82 1.85
CA PRO A 32 -24.93 3.44 1.80
C PRO A 32 -23.75 2.48 2.00
N PRO A 33 -23.93 1.35 2.69
CA PRO A 33 -22.88 0.36 2.83
C PRO A 33 -22.41 -0.08 1.45
N PRO A 34 -21.09 -0.35 1.27
CA PRO A 34 -20.56 -0.84 0.01
C PRO A 34 -21.31 -2.12 -0.39
N ALA A 35 -21.66 -2.24 -1.67
CA ALA A 35 -22.29 -3.44 -2.19
C ALA A 35 -21.42 -4.67 -1.85
N PRO A 36 -22.01 -5.80 -1.43
CA PRO A 36 -21.25 -7.00 -1.15
C PRO A 36 -20.52 -7.44 -2.43
N PHE A 37 -19.21 -7.75 -2.31
CA PHE A 37 -18.47 -8.36 -3.41
C PHE A 37 -19.14 -9.72 -3.71
N VAL A 38 -19.50 -9.92 -4.95
CA VAL A 38 -20.26 -11.11 -5.35
C VAL A 38 -19.33 -12.32 -5.48
N ASN A 39 -18.01 -12.07 -5.70
CA ASN A 39 -17.05 -13.12 -5.99
C ASN A 39 -15.67 -12.79 -5.39
N ASP A 40 -15.01 -13.84 -4.91
CA ASP A 40 -13.65 -13.84 -4.37
C ASP A 40 -12.87 -14.94 -5.11
N GLU A 41 -11.91 -14.54 -5.94
CA GLU A 41 -11.03 -15.47 -6.65
C GLU A 41 -9.74 -15.64 -5.86
N LEU A 42 -9.60 -16.81 -5.23
CA LEU A 42 -8.39 -17.18 -4.49
C LEU A 42 -7.24 -17.44 -5.46
N ILE A 43 -6.07 -16.92 -5.13
CA ILE A 43 -4.83 -17.09 -5.87
C ILE A 43 -3.87 -17.93 -5.03
N PRO A 44 -3.60 -19.19 -5.40
CA PRO A 44 -2.66 -20.01 -4.67
C PRO A 44 -1.24 -19.44 -4.82
N VAL A 45 -0.48 -19.43 -3.73
CA VAL A 45 0.92 -18.93 -3.74
C VAL A 45 1.81 -19.71 -4.69
N SER A 46 1.47 -20.97 -4.96
CA SER A 46 2.12 -21.81 -5.95
C SER A 46 1.91 -21.38 -7.41
N ALA A 47 1.03 -20.39 -7.68
CA ALA A 47 0.84 -19.87 -9.03
C ALA A 47 1.90 -18.81 -9.41
N PHE A 48 2.60 -18.22 -8.46
CA PHE A 48 3.67 -17.27 -8.75
C PHE A 48 4.88 -17.96 -9.37
N ARG A 49 5.50 -17.31 -10.37
CA ARG A 49 6.65 -17.83 -11.13
C ARG A 49 7.75 -16.79 -11.18
N VAL A 50 8.99 -17.22 -11.37
CA VAL A 50 10.12 -16.30 -11.62
C VAL A 50 9.86 -15.48 -12.87
N VAL A 51 9.87 -14.16 -12.72
CA VAL A 51 9.67 -13.18 -13.82
C VAL A 51 10.99 -12.55 -14.22
N GLU A 52 11.74 -12.11 -13.24
CA GLU A 52 13.01 -11.44 -13.42
C GLU A 52 14.06 -12.14 -12.56
N ARG A 53 15.18 -12.40 -13.17
CA ARG A 53 16.32 -13.03 -12.54
C ARG A 53 17.56 -12.65 -13.33
N ASP A 54 18.48 -11.97 -12.70
CA ASP A 54 19.84 -11.86 -13.19
C ASP A 54 20.49 -13.25 -13.15
N SER A 55 21.69 -13.42 -13.50
CA SER A 55 22.33 -14.73 -13.65
C SER A 55 22.36 -15.62 -12.39
N GLY A 56 21.72 -15.19 -11.33
CA GLY A 56 21.65 -15.88 -10.05
C GLY A 56 21.15 -17.33 -10.11
N PRO A 57 21.86 -18.27 -9.52
CA PRO A 57 21.51 -19.70 -9.60
C PRO A 57 20.42 -20.11 -8.63
N VAL A 58 20.08 -19.29 -7.63
CA VAL A 58 19.37 -19.76 -6.45
C VAL A 58 18.01 -19.13 -6.32
N MET A 59 17.00 -20.02 -6.34
CA MET A 59 15.64 -19.72 -5.95
C MET A 59 15.53 -19.80 -4.42
N TYR A 60 15.24 -18.67 -3.75
CA TYR A 60 15.10 -18.60 -2.28
C TYR A 60 13.64 -18.53 -1.81
N TYR A 61 12.70 -18.90 -2.69
CA TYR A 61 11.28 -19.03 -2.35
C TYR A 61 10.88 -20.48 -2.25
N GLN A 62 10.08 -20.81 -1.25
CA GLN A 62 9.56 -22.17 -1.03
C GLN A 62 8.08 -22.11 -0.66
N VAL A 63 7.27 -22.98 -1.27
CA VAL A 63 5.88 -23.17 -0.84
C VAL A 63 5.91 -24.11 0.36
N VAL A 64 5.32 -23.69 1.46
CA VAL A 64 5.28 -24.40 2.74
C VAL A 64 3.83 -24.61 3.18
N GLY A 65 3.56 -25.77 3.80
CA GLY A 65 2.22 -26.10 4.32
C GLY A 65 1.38 -26.94 3.36
N PRO A 66 0.20 -27.37 3.81
CA PRO A 66 -0.74 -28.13 2.99
C PRO A 66 -1.38 -27.23 1.91
N PRO A 67 -1.92 -27.80 0.82
CA PRO A 67 -2.48 -27.04 -0.29
C PRO A 67 -3.50 -25.96 0.13
N ASP A 68 -4.34 -26.26 1.11
CA ASP A 68 -5.44 -25.39 1.54
C ASP A 68 -5.00 -24.26 2.51
N ASP A 69 -3.80 -24.39 3.10
CA ASP A 69 -3.23 -23.36 4.00
C ASP A 69 -1.71 -23.21 3.73
N SER A 70 -1.34 -23.15 2.47
CA SER A 70 0.04 -22.93 2.07
C SER A 70 0.42 -21.44 2.09
N TYR A 71 1.69 -21.22 2.38
CA TYR A 71 2.30 -19.91 2.25
C TYR A 71 3.61 -20.01 1.47
N LEU A 72 4.02 -18.90 0.90
CA LEU A 72 5.31 -18.78 0.24
C LEU A 72 6.31 -18.20 1.24
N HIS A 73 7.31 -18.98 1.61
CA HIS A 73 8.45 -18.56 2.41
C HIS A 73 9.55 -18.01 1.51
N ALA A 74 10.14 -16.88 1.88
CA ALA A 74 11.28 -16.25 1.21
C ALA A 74 12.37 -15.92 2.23
N GLU A 75 13.62 -16.30 1.94
CA GLU A 75 14.78 -15.92 2.75
C GLU A 75 15.93 -15.50 1.83
N TYR A 76 16.08 -14.18 1.63
CA TYR A 76 17.19 -13.62 0.89
C TYR A 76 18.44 -13.52 1.77
N LYS A 77 19.60 -13.93 1.22
CA LYS A 77 20.91 -13.84 1.87
C LYS A 77 21.94 -13.29 0.91
N PRO A 78 22.64 -12.20 1.26
CA PRO A 78 23.74 -11.71 0.42
C PRO A 78 24.85 -12.79 0.27
N PRO A 79 25.54 -12.87 -0.86
CA PRO A 79 25.47 -11.99 -2.02
C PRO A 79 24.56 -12.50 -3.15
N LEU A 80 23.47 -13.16 -2.81
CA LEU A 80 22.54 -13.66 -3.81
C LEU A 80 21.98 -12.49 -4.66
N GLU A 81 21.68 -12.78 -5.92
CA GLU A 81 20.90 -11.89 -6.76
C GLU A 81 19.43 -11.94 -6.39
N THR A 82 18.73 -10.84 -6.54
CA THR A 82 17.30 -10.77 -6.26
C THR A 82 16.49 -11.56 -7.29
N VAL A 83 15.42 -12.17 -6.83
CA VAL A 83 14.49 -12.92 -7.68
C VAL A 83 13.08 -12.40 -7.46
N THR A 84 12.50 -11.83 -8.49
CA THR A 84 11.10 -11.40 -8.48
C THR A 84 10.21 -12.54 -8.96
N LEU A 85 9.15 -12.81 -8.21
CA LEU A 85 8.08 -13.69 -8.64
C LEU A 85 6.92 -12.89 -9.20
N GLY A 86 6.26 -13.41 -10.22
CA GLY A 86 5.10 -12.78 -10.83
C GLY A 86 3.99 -13.75 -11.14
N LEU A 87 2.81 -13.19 -11.29
CA LEU A 87 1.59 -13.86 -11.70
C LEU A 87 0.89 -13.00 -12.74
N GLN A 88 0.46 -13.60 -13.84
CA GLN A 88 -0.47 -12.95 -14.76
C GLN A 88 -1.90 -13.08 -14.23
N VAL A 89 -2.59 -11.94 -14.09
CA VAL A 89 -3.99 -11.93 -13.71
C VAL A 89 -4.84 -12.51 -14.85
N PRO A 90 -5.71 -13.50 -14.57
CA PRO A 90 -6.60 -14.06 -15.57
C PRO A 90 -7.43 -12.99 -16.28
N GLU A 91 -7.57 -13.09 -17.59
CA GLU A 91 -8.22 -12.08 -18.42
C GLU A 91 -9.61 -11.71 -17.94
N LYS A 92 -10.40 -12.72 -17.51
CA LYS A 92 -11.75 -12.53 -16.95
C LYS A 92 -11.82 -11.60 -15.73
N LEU A 93 -10.68 -11.38 -15.03
CA LEU A 93 -10.60 -10.57 -13.81
C LEU A 93 -10.04 -9.17 -14.06
N ARG A 94 -9.30 -8.95 -15.15
CA ARG A 94 -8.47 -7.74 -15.34
C ARG A 94 -9.23 -6.43 -15.20
N GLN A 95 -10.41 -6.33 -15.80
CA GLN A 95 -11.25 -5.13 -15.74
C GLN A 95 -12.22 -5.13 -14.55
N ARG A 96 -12.51 -6.31 -14.01
CA ARG A 96 -13.52 -6.50 -12.96
C ARG A 96 -12.91 -6.40 -11.56
N ALA A 97 -11.59 -6.54 -11.43
CA ALA A 97 -10.90 -6.49 -10.16
C ALA A 97 -11.19 -5.17 -9.42
N GLU A 98 -11.79 -5.28 -8.24
CA GLU A 98 -12.12 -4.15 -7.37
C GLU A 98 -11.11 -4.03 -6.23
N LYS A 99 -10.81 -5.15 -5.56
CA LYS A 99 -9.87 -5.17 -4.44
C LYS A 99 -8.88 -6.31 -4.56
N LEU A 100 -7.72 -6.11 -3.97
CA LEU A 100 -6.73 -7.16 -3.72
C LEU A 100 -6.58 -7.31 -2.20
N ARG A 101 -6.64 -8.56 -1.73
CA ARG A 101 -6.36 -8.94 -0.35
C ARG A 101 -5.19 -9.91 -0.32
N TRP A 102 -4.32 -9.79 0.69
CA TRP A 102 -3.25 -10.74 0.97
C TRP A 102 -2.91 -10.74 2.46
N ARG A 103 -2.19 -11.78 2.89
CA ARG A 103 -1.53 -11.82 4.19
C ARG A 103 -0.03 -11.89 3.98
N TRP A 104 0.70 -11.23 4.82
CA TRP A 104 2.14 -11.34 4.89
C TRP A 104 2.65 -11.22 6.31
N ARG A 105 3.87 -11.68 6.54
CA ARG A 105 4.63 -11.39 7.76
C ARG A 105 6.10 -11.22 7.42
N ALA A 106 6.73 -10.20 7.96
CA ALA A 106 8.18 -10.06 7.94
C ALA A 106 8.77 -10.94 9.04
N LEU A 107 9.81 -11.69 8.73
CA LEU A 107 10.55 -12.52 9.68
C LEU A 107 11.89 -11.87 10.02
N VAL A 108 12.60 -11.35 9.01
CA VAL A 108 13.86 -10.62 9.14
C VAL A 108 13.75 -9.34 8.30
N LEU A 109 13.96 -8.20 8.92
CA LEU A 109 13.96 -6.91 8.26
C LEU A 109 15.37 -6.57 7.75
N PRO A 110 15.54 -6.13 6.49
CA PRO A 110 16.85 -5.66 6.02
C PRO A 110 17.24 -4.41 6.77
N GLY A 111 18.46 -4.39 7.30
CA GLY A 111 18.94 -3.27 8.10
C GLY A 111 18.92 -1.95 7.33
N ASN A 112 18.15 -0.96 7.84
CA ASN A 112 17.94 0.33 7.21
C ASN A 112 17.31 0.30 5.80
N GLY A 113 16.72 -0.84 5.38
CA GLY A 113 16.01 -0.96 4.12
C GLY A 113 14.82 0.01 4.06
N ASN A 114 14.79 0.89 3.05
CA ASN A 114 13.77 1.90 2.85
C ASN A 114 13.63 2.21 1.36
N GLU A 115 12.60 1.71 0.76
CA GLU A 115 12.32 1.83 -0.68
C GLU A 115 12.22 3.29 -1.18
N CYS A 116 11.96 4.22 -0.30
CA CYS A 116 11.89 5.65 -0.65
C CYS A 116 13.23 6.39 -0.49
N ASP A 117 14.29 5.71 -0.11
CA ASP A 117 15.60 6.30 0.06
C ASP A 117 16.60 5.67 -0.92
N ARG A 118 17.25 6.52 -1.70
CA ARG A 118 18.20 6.06 -2.73
C ARG A 118 19.31 5.19 -2.14
N GLY A 119 19.56 4.03 -2.77
CA GLY A 119 20.59 3.08 -2.34
C GLY A 119 20.22 2.26 -1.10
N ARG A 120 18.94 2.26 -0.72
CA ARG A 120 18.39 1.47 0.39
C ARG A 120 17.08 0.81 0.02
N GLY A 121 16.83 0.56 -1.26
CA GLY A 121 15.56 0.10 -1.79
C GLY A 121 15.22 -1.35 -1.46
N ASP A 122 15.56 -1.82 -0.25
CA ASP A 122 15.29 -3.17 0.22
C ASP A 122 14.10 -3.22 1.15
N SER A 123 13.36 -4.33 1.08
CA SER A 123 12.21 -4.61 1.93
C SER A 123 12.09 -6.09 2.24
N ALA A 124 11.68 -6.43 3.46
CA ALA A 124 11.44 -7.82 3.84
C ALA A 124 10.35 -8.45 2.98
N ALA A 125 9.31 -7.68 2.67
CA ALA A 125 8.21 -8.13 1.84
C ALA A 125 7.74 -7.03 0.88
N CYS A 126 7.54 -7.40 -0.38
CA CYS A 126 6.99 -6.53 -1.40
C CYS A 126 5.86 -7.25 -2.14
N VAL A 127 4.77 -6.53 -2.39
CA VAL A 127 3.69 -6.96 -3.28
C VAL A 127 3.54 -5.91 -4.38
N TYR A 128 3.74 -6.31 -5.62
CA TYR A 128 3.55 -5.48 -6.79
C TYR A 128 2.16 -5.66 -7.36
N VAL A 129 1.52 -4.57 -7.71
CA VAL A 129 0.27 -4.55 -8.46
C VAL A 129 0.54 -3.83 -9.78
N VAL A 130 0.23 -4.50 -10.89
CA VAL A 130 0.63 -4.07 -12.24
C VAL A 130 -0.60 -3.87 -13.11
N TRP A 131 -0.76 -2.65 -13.61
CA TRP A 131 -1.75 -2.31 -14.62
C TRP A 131 -1.08 -2.02 -15.97
N LYS A 132 -1.84 -2.19 -17.07
CA LYS A 132 -1.37 -1.88 -18.41
C LYS A 132 -2.39 -1.04 -19.18
N GLY A 133 -1.99 0.15 -19.57
CA GLY A 133 -2.78 1.07 -20.41
C GLY A 133 -2.03 1.35 -21.73
N GLY A 134 -2.49 0.74 -22.82
CA GLY A 134 -1.80 0.81 -24.09
C GLY A 134 -0.39 0.24 -24.02
N LEU A 135 0.63 1.06 -24.29
CA LEU A 135 2.04 0.65 -24.22
C LEU A 135 2.68 0.89 -22.85
N LYS A 136 1.96 1.50 -21.91
CA LYS A 136 2.51 1.88 -20.60
C LYS A 136 2.08 0.93 -19.51
N TYR A 137 3.06 0.51 -18.71
CA TYR A 137 2.84 -0.21 -17.46
C TYR A 137 2.82 0.77 -16.28
N TYR A 138 1.92 0.53 -15.35
CA TYR A 138 1.80 1.25 -14.09
C TYR A 138 1.93 0.26 -12.95
N VAL A 139 2.79 0.56 -11.99
CA VAL A 139 3.12 -0.35 -10.91
C VAL A 139 2.99 0.38 -9.57
N VAL A 140 2.27 -0.21 -8.63
CA VAL A 140 2.37 0.17 -7.23
C VAL A 140 3.03 -0.97 -6.47
N LYS A 141 4.14 -0.68 -5.79
CA LYS A 141 4.88 -1.59 -4.93
C LYS A 141 4.48 -1.32 -3.49
N PHE A 142 3.75 -2.23 -2.88
CA PHE A 142 3.46 -2.21 -1.44
C PHE A 142 4.60 -2.89 -0.70
N VAL A 143 5.12 -2.28 0.38
CA VAL A 143 6.32 -2.77 1.04
C VAL A 143 6.20 -2.85 2.55
N TRP A 144 6.87 -3.86 3.13
CA TRP A 144 7.23 -3.92 4.53
C TRP A 144 8.71 -3.59 4.66
N ALA A 145 9.01 -2.34 4.98
CA ALA A 145 10.36 -1.80 5.02
C ALA A 145 11.05 -2.06 6.38
N GLY A 146 12.37 -2.11 6.39
CA GLY A 146 13.16 -2.14 7.64
C GLY A 146 13.18 -0.79 8.37
N ALA A 147 13.07 0.31 7.61
CA ALA A 147 13.06 1.68 8.11
C ALA A 147 12.12 2.56 7.28
N GLY A 148 11.86 3.77 7.76
CA GLY A 148 10.96 4.73 7.14
C GLY A 148 9.64 4.88 7.90
N ARG A 149 8.69 5.60 7.30
CA ARG A 149 7.42 5.88 7.95
C ARG A 149 6.28 5.12 7.25
N ARG A 150 5.51 4.36 8.01
CA ARG A 150 4.25 3.75 7.55
C ARG A 150 3.36 4.80 6.90
N GLY A 151 2.74 4.48 5.78
CA GLY A 151 1.92 5.37 4.99
C GLY A 151 2.71 6.33 4.07
N ARG A 152 4.05 6.34 4.11
CA ARG A 152 4.84 7.11 3.15
C ARG A 152 4.66 6.54 1.75
N THR A 153 4.53 7.44 0.78
CA THR A 153 4.56 7.12 -0.64
C THR A 153 5.71 7.83 -1.33
N CYS A 154 6.25 7.24 -2.37
CA CYS A 154 7.27 7.88 -3.21
C CYS A 154 7.24 7.34 -4.64
N GLN A 155 7.68 8.18 -5.56
CA GLN A 155 7.90 7.79 -6.95
C GLN A 155 9.28 7.13 -7.06
N GLN A 156 9.33 5.94 -7.65
CA GLN A 156 10.58 5.23 -7.86
C GLN A 156 11.10 5.39 -9.30
N SER A 157 10.22 5.26 -10.29
CA SER A 157 10.57 5.39 -11.69
C SER A 157 9.37 5.84 -12.51
N HIS A 158 9.54 6.89 -13.32
CA HIS A 158 8.52 7.34 -14.27
C HIS A 158 9.16 7.56 -15.64
N SER A 159 8.66 6.85 -16.64
CA SER A 159 9.08 6.94 -18.04
C SER A 159 7.89 6.94 -18.99
N LEU A 160 8.16 6.95 -20.29
CA LEU A 160 7.11 6.83 -21.31
C LEU A 160 6.40 5.48 -21.24
N PHE A 161 7.12 4.41 -20.91
CA PHE A 161 6.61 3.03 -20.95
C PHE A 161 6.29 2.43 -19.57
N ALA A 162 6.77 3.05 -18.50
CA ALA A 162 6.53 2.57 -17.15
C ALA A 162 6.42 3.72 -16.14
N ALA A 163 5.59 3.54 -15.14
CA ALA A 163 5.54 4.37 -13.95
C ALA A 163 5.43 3.47 -12.72
N GLN A 164 6.31 3.64 -11.76
CA GLN A 164 6.33 2.86 -10.53
C GLN A 164 6.37 3.77 -9.31
N ASP A 165 5.40 3.57 -8.43
CA ASP A 165 5.31 4.20 -7.13
C ASP A 165 5.42 3.16 -6.02
N VAL A 166 5.88 3.60 -4.85
CA VAL A 166 6.01 2.78 -3.65
C VAL A 166 5.05 3.27 -2.58
N VAL A 167 4.46 2.34 -1.86
CA VAL A 167 3.64 2.58 -0.66
C VAL A 167 4.20 1.77 0.49
N VAL A 168 4.68 2.44 1.53
CA VAL A 168 5.14 1.79 2.76
C VAL A 168 3.93 1.41 3.60
N LYS A 169 3.52 0.15 3.53
CA LYS A 169 2.38 -0.37 4.30
C LYS A 169 2.78 -0.66 5.74
N GLU A 170 3.95 -1.28 5.92
CA GLU A 170 4.54 -1.56 7.21
C GLU A 170 6.00 -1.13 7.23
N SER A 171 6.50 -0.75 8.41
CA SER A 171 7.90 -0.32 8.60
C SER A 171 8.39 -0.64 10.00
N GLY A 172 9.49 -1.37 10.08
CA GLY A 172 10.00 -1.88 11.35
C GLY A 172 8.96 -2.78 12.03
N GLY A 173 8.79 -2.59 13.33
CA GLY A 173 7.73 -3.22 14.12
C GLY A 173 8.03 -4.66 14.51
N LYS A 174 6.97 -5.37 14.96
CA LYS A 174 7.06 -6.76 15.35
C LYS A 174 7.14 -7.66 14.13
N THR A 175 8.13 -8.54 14.11
CA THR A 175 8.29 -9.58 13.11
C THR A 175 7.56 -10.87 13.55
N GLY A 176 7.24 -11.74 12.57
CA GLY A 176 6.62 -13.04 12.82
C GLY A 176 5.10 -13.03 12.95
N GLU A 177 4.46 -11.87 13.05
CA GLU A 177 3.00 -11.76 13.13
C GLU A 177 2.39 -11.59 11.73
N TRP A 178 1.35 -12.36 11.41
CA TRP A 178 0.60 -12.23 10.18
C TRP A 178 -0.24 -10.96 10.17
N ILE A 179 -0.08 -10.14 9.13
CA ILE A 179 -0.93 -8.97 8.85
C ILE A 179 -1.71 -9.22 7.57
N THR A 180 -3.00 -8.93 7.60
CA THR A 180 -3.86 -8.94 6.42
C THR A 180 -3.95 -7.53 5.87
N GLU A 181 -3.67 -7.39 4.59
CA GLU A 181 -3.85 -6.17 3.83
C GLU A 181 -5.02 -6.32 2.85
N GLU A 182 -5.73 -5.25 2.66
CA GLU A 182 -6.73 -5.10 1.61
C GLU A 182 -6.60 -3.72 0.98
N VAL A 183 -6.63 -3.64 -0.34
CA VAL A 183 -6.56 -2.38 -1.08
C VAL A 183 -7.64 -2.32 -2.14
N ASP A 184 -8.26 -1.16 -2.28
CA ASP A 184 -9.10 -0.83 -3.44
C ASP A 184 -8.18 -0.50 -4.62
N LEU A 185 -8.22 -1.36 -5.64
CA LEU A 185 -7.33 -1.30 -6.79
C LEU A 185 -7.55 -0.05 -7.64
N LYS A 186 -8.80 0.37 -7.78
CA LYS A 186 -9.16 1.55 -8.57
C LYS A 186 -8.79 2.84 -7.84
N ALA A 187 -9.06 2.89 -6.54
CA ALA A 187 -8.68 4.05 -5.72
C ALA A 187 -7.15 4.21 -5.66
N VAL A 188 -6.41 3.11 -5.46
CA VAL A 188 -4.94 3.11 -5.48
C VAL A 188 -4.42 3.62 -6.82
N PHE A 189 -4.89 3.08 -7.95
CA PHE A 189 -4.46 3.53 -9.26
C PHE A 189 -4.70 5.03 -9.48
N ARG A 190 -5.90 5.51 -9.15
CA ARG A 190 -6.26 6.92 -9.30
C ARG A 190 -5.41 7.84 -8.43
N ALA A 191 -5.17 7.45 -7.19
CA ALA A 191 -4.34 8.22 -6.26
C ALA A 191 -2.91 8.40 -6.79
N HIS A 192 -2.33 7.35 -7.36
CA HIS A 192 -0.93 7.36 -7.82
C HIS A 192 -0.75 7.90 -9.25
N PHE A 193 -1.69 7.65 -10.15
CA PHE A 193 -1.47 7.90 -11.57
C PHE A 193 -2.51 8.81 -12.25
N ARG A 194 -3.53 9.27 -11.49
CA ARG A 194 -4.57 10.19 -11.99
C ARG A 194 -4.81 11.39 -11.06
N GLY A 195 -3.85 11.69 -10.18
CA GLY A 195 -3.97 12.82 -9.25
C GLY A 195 -5.15 12.72 -8.27
N GLY A 196 -5.67 11.51 -8.04
CA GLY A 196 -6.82 11.27 -7.16
C GLY A 196 -8.18 11.55 -7.83
N ASP A 197 -8.24 11.82 -9.12
CA ASP A 197 -9.51 12.03 -9.84
C ASP A 197 -10.39 10.77 -9.75
N PRO A 198 -11.57 10.84 -9.09
CA PRO A 198 -12.45 9.69 -8.95
C PRO A 198 -13.04 9.18 -10.28
N LYS A 199 -13.01 10.01 -11.32
CA LYS A 199 -13.45 9.67 -12.68
C LYS A 199 -12.29 9.23 -13.57
N GLY A 200 -11.04 9.30 -13.08
CA GLY A 200 -9.86 8.90 -13.82
C GLY A 200 -9.97 7.44 -14.29
N GLU A 201 -9.75 7.22 -15.58
CA GLU A 201 -9.79 5.89 -16.17
C GLU A 201 -8.70 4.99 -15.56
N VAL A 202 -9.09 3.76 -15.21
CA VAL A 202 -8.21 2.73 -14.66
C VAL A 202 -8.03 1.64 -15.71
N PRO A 203 -6.79 1.39 -16.15
CA PRO A 203 -6.52 0.34 -17.13
C PRO A 203 -6.59 -1.06 -16.50
N ASP A 204 -6.43 -2.07 -17.34
CA ASP A 204 -6.50 -3.48 -16.95
C ASP A 204 -5.45 -3.82 -15.89
N LEU A 205 -5.87 -4.51 -14.84
CA LEU A 205 -4.99 -5.19 -13.90
C LEU A 205 -4.39 -6.41 -14.58
N VAL A 206 -3.10 -6.39 -14.93
CA VAL A 206 -2.49 -7.46 -15.72
C VAL A 206 -1.60 -8.40 -14.92
N GLY A 207 -1.11 -7.97 -13.75
CA GLY A 207 -0.18 -8.79 -12.99
C GLY A 207 -0.10 -8.45 -11.51
N LEU A 208 0.39 -9.43 -10.76
CA LEU A 208 0.87 -9.30 -9.39
C LEU A 208 2.33 -9.77 -9.32
N GLY A 209 3.09 -9.23 -8.38
CA GLY A 209 4.47 -9.65 -8.16
C GLY A 209 4.82 -9.71 -6.69
N LEU A 210 5.88 -10.48 -6.37
CA LEU A 210 6.42 -10.62 -5.02
C LEU A 210 7.94 -10.45 -5.05
N LEU A 211 8.48 -9.77 -4.03
CA LEU A 211 9.92 -9.65 -3.84
C LEU A 211 10.25 -9.58 -2.35
N THR A 212 11.27 -10.31 -1.96
CA THR A 212 11.97 -10.20 -0.68
C THR A 212 13.44 -9.94 -1.03
N ASP A 213 13.98 -8.82 -0.63
CA ASP A 213 15.33 -8.41 -1.04
C ASP A 213 16.12 -7.72 0.08
N GLY A 214 17.42 -7.63 -0.12
CA GLY A 214 18.39 -7.05 0.81
C GLY A 214 19.72 -6.76 0.11
N ASP A 215 19.69 -6.65 -1.24
CA ASP A 215 20.89 -6.56 -2.05
C ASP A 215 21.56 -5.18 -2.00
N GLN A 216 20.78 -4.11 -1.84
CA GLN A 216 21.31 -2.76 -1.73
C GLN A 216 21.93 -2.48 -0.35
N THR A 217 21.30 -2.98 0.70
CA THR A 217 21.80 -2.84 2.07
C THR A 217 22.76 -3.94 2.49
N GLN A 218 22.90 -4.98 1.68
CA GLN A 218 23.71 -6.19 1.97
C GLN A 218 23.31 -6.87 3.28
N HIS A 219 21.98 -6.94 3.54
CA HIS A 219 21.43 -7.58 4.72
C HIS A 219 20.54 -8.77 4.34
N VAL A 220 20.44 -9.71 5.27
CA VAL A 220 19.44 -10.78 5.19
C VAL A 220 18.05 -10.16 5.32
N SER A 221 17.12 -10.66 4.52
CA SER A 221 15.70 -10.37 4.67
C SER A 221 14.88 -11.64 4.53
N ALA A 222 13.78 -11.74 5.26
CA ALA A 222 12.90 -12.89 5.18
C ALA A 222 11.45 -12.51 5.43
N ALA A 223 10.55 -13.15 4.69
CA ALA A 223 9.12 -12.96 4.82
C ALA A 223 8.33 -14.17 4.36
N ASP A 224 7.07 -14.22 4.79
CA ASP A 224 6.08 -15.17 4.30
C ASP A 224 4.91 -14.42 3.67
N TYR A 225 4.32 -15.01 2.62
CA TYR A 225 3.20 -14.48 1.87
C TYR A 225 2.10 -15.52 1.73
N ALA A 226 0.84 -15.15 1.94
CA ALA A 226 -0.30 -16.06 1.86
C ALA A 226 -1.61 -15.35 1.53
N GLY A 227 -2.66 -16.10 1.31
CA GLY A 227 -4.05 -15.64 1.31
C GLY A 227 -4.35 -14.57 0.27
N PHE A 228 -3.73 -14.69 -0.92
CA PHE A 228 -4.03 -13.78 -2.02
C PHE A 228 -5.43 -14.03 -2.56
N SER A 229 -6.21 -12.97 -2.72
CA SER A 229 -7.48 -13.02 -3.41
C SER A 229 -7.80 -11.71 -4.14
N ILE A 230 -8.49 -11.84 -5.28
CA ILE A 230 -9.06 -10.72 -6.03
C ILE A 230 -10.56 -10.73 -5.83
N LEU A 231 -11.08 -9.66 -5.25
CA LEU A 231 -12.51 -9.42 -5.08
C LEU A 231 -13.03 -8.62 -6.29
N TYR A 232 -14.21 -9.05 -6.88
CA TYR A 232 -14.75 -8.47 -8.12
C TYR A 232 -16.27 -8.61 -8.27
#